data_6dc7d0f02b00284f72e7f726e2e2feec
#
_entry.id   6dc7d0f02b00284f72e7f726e2e2feec
#
_cell.length_a   1.000
_cell.length_b   1.000
_cell.length_c   1.000
_cell.angle_alpha   90.00
_cell.angle_beta   90.00
_cell.angle_gamma   90.00
#
_symmetry.space_group_name_H-M   'P 1'
#
loop_
_entity.id
_entity.type
_entity.pdbx_description
1 polymer ?
#
loop_
_entity_poly.entity_id
_entity_poly.type
_entity_poly.pdbx_seq_one_letter_code
_entity_poly.pdbx_strand_id
1 'polypeptide(L)'
;MTNDEKPGEMTPEEPEDRIDLSDSSIMFVFQNHIGLQFLKKTNIVLFRFISSQPSKGACWELLLANNSIFKLSHTDTAEKIMKKLPRANFFQISQSYIINLSFMGEITYKTHGCKLAKPFDHIKLTISREQLLRMKASFKK
;
A
#
# COMPACT_ATOMS: atom_id res chain seq x y z
N MET A 1 -31.74 -23.79 18.90
CA MET A 1 -31.46 -23.18 18.42
C MET A 1 -30.97 -22.87 18.23
N THR A 2 -31.19 -23.50 18.46
CA THR A 2 -30.74 -22.98 17.96
C THR A 2 -30.11 -22.68 17.76
N ASN A 3 -30.12 -22.88 17.73
CA ASN A 3 -29.49 -22.30 17.24
C ASN A 3 -28.98 -21.94 17.09
N ASP A 4 -29.09 -22.32 16.93
CA ASP A 4 -28.62 -21.76 16.45
C ASP A 4 -28.19 -21.34 16.35
N GLU A 5 -28.15 -21.50 16.25
CA GLU A 5 -27.77 -20.87 15.82
C GLU A 5 -27.36 -20.40 15.63
N LYS A 6 -27.56 -20.90 15.63
CA LYS A 6 -27.11 -20.31 15.20
C LYS A 6 -26.73 -19.86 14.90
N PRO A 7 -27.00 -20.48 15.15
CA PRO A 7 -26.49 -19.86 14.61
C PRO A 7 -25.86 -19.51 14.42
N GLY A 8 -26.01 -19.79 14.42
CA GLY A 8 -25.44 -19.10 13.94
C GLY A 8 -24.82 -18.95 13.75
N GLU A 9 -24.66 -19.12 13.62
CA GLU A 9 -24.19 -18.63 13.25
C GLU A 9 -23.54 -18.26 12.91
N MET A 10 -23.75 -18.77 12.89
CA MET A 10 -23.15 -18.17 12.37
C MET A 10 -22.44 -18.11 12.13
N THR A 11 -22.63 -18.49 12.26
CA THR A 11 -21.94 -18.16 11.83
C THR A 11 -21.27 -18.24 11.45
N PRO A 12 -21.41 -18.47 11.45
CA PRO A 12 -20.66 -18.24 10.93
C PRO A 12 -20.01 -18.29 10.51
N GLU A 13 -19.89 -18.27 10.33
CA GLU A 13 -19.40 -18.00 9.81
C GLU A 13 -18.93 -17.98 9.35
N GLU A 14 -18.91 -18.27 9.22
CA GLU A 14 -18.47 -18.02 8.69
C GLU A 14 -18.09 -18.14 8.18
N PRO A 15 -18.37 -18.56 8.03
CA PRO A 15 -17.77 -18.50 7.57
C PRO A 15 -17.18 -18.65 7.14
N GLU A 16 -17.49 -18.71 7.06
CA GLU A 16 -16.85 -18.45 6.86
C GLU A 16 -16.24 -18.13 6.11
N ASP A 17 -16.74 -18.06 5.73
CA ASP A 17 -16.16 -17.58 4.99
C ASP A 17 -14.96 -17.05 5.31
N ARG A 18 -14.49 -17.35 5.17
CA ARG A 18 -13.15 -17.12 5.62
C ARG A 18 -12.34 -16.40 4.59
N ILE A 19 -11.70 -15.32 5.00
CA ILE A 19 -10.94 -14.48 4.10
C ILE A 19 -9.55 -15.07 3.90
N ASP A 20 -9.17 -15.19 2.65
CA ASP A 20 -7.82 -15.58 2.26
C ASP A 20 -6.95 -14.34 2.20
N LEU A 21 -5.90 -14.27 3.03
CA LEU A 21 -5.07 -13.09 3.13
C LEU A 21 -4.27 -12.80 1.86
N SER A 22 -4.10 -13.78 0.99
CA SER A 22 -3.43 -13.58 -0.29
C SER A 22 -4.40 -13.10 -1.37
N ASP A 23 -5.67 -13.06 -1.07
CA ASP A 23 -6.72 -12.72 -2.03
C ASP A 23 -6.76 -11.22 -2.25
N SER A 24 -6.82 -10.80 -3.53
CA SER A 24 -6.92 -9.40 -3.89
C SER A 24 -8.24 -8.77 -3.49
N SER A 25 -9.21 -9.58 -3.02
CA SER A 25 -10.49 -9.06 -2.55
C SER A 25 -10.40 -8.42 -1.16
N ILE A 26 -9.28 -8.61 -0.46
CA ILE A 26 -9.11 -7.98 0.85
C ILE A 26 -9.07 -6.48 0.68
N MET A 27 -9.87 -5.79 1.48
CA MET A 27 -9.99 -4.35 1.39
C MET A 27 -9.12 -3.66 2.44
N PHE A 28 -8.52 -2.56 2.04
CA PHE A 28 -7.82 -1.66 2.95
C PHE A 28 -8.63 -0.38 3.04
N VAL A 29 -8.70 0.19 4.22
CA VAL A 29 -9.48 1.41 4.43
C VAL A 29 -8.55 2.53 4.88
N PHE A 30 -8.54 3.59 4.12
CA PHE A 30 -7.80 4.80 4.45
C PHE A 30 -8.77 5.96 4.58
N GLN A 31 -8.46 6.90 5.45
CA GLN A 31 -9.38 7.99 5.71
C GLN A 31 -8.67 9.33 5.78
N ASN A 32 -9.43 10.37 5.54
CA ASN A 32 -9.02 11.73 5.81
C ASN A 32 -10.25 12.50 6.27
N HIS A 33 -10.15 13.84 6.36
CA HIS A 33 -11.26 14.64 6.88
C HIS A 33 -12.46 14.65 5.92
N ILE A 34 -12.30 14.20 4.69
CA ILE A 34 -13.39 14.19 3.72
C ILE A 34 -14.17 12.87 3.78
N GLY A 35 -13.47 11.77 3.97
CA GLY A 35 -14.16 10.48 3.96
C GLY A 35 -13.24 9.28 3.99
N LEU A 36 -13.80 8.16 3.61
CA LEU A 36 -13.13 6.87 3.63
C LEU A 36 -12.93 6.36 2.21
N GLN A 37 -11.80 5.71 1.98
CA GLN A 37 -11.54 5.00 0.73
C GLN A 37 -11.39 3.51 1.05
N PHE A 38 -12.18 2.71 0.38
CA PHE A 38 -12.10 1.25 0.49
C PHE A 38 -11.39 0.74 -0.76
N LEU A 39 -10.22 0.14 -0.57
CA LEU A 39 -9.35 -0.18 -1.68
C LEU A 39 -8.89 -1.62 -1.62
N LYS A 40 -8.80 -2.24 -2.78
CA LYS A 40 -8.15 -3.55 -2.90
C LYS A 40 -6.68 -3.33 -3.17
N LYS A 41 -5.88 -4.34 -2.86
CA LYS A 41 -4.45 -4.29 -3.11
C LYS A 41 -4.14 -3.88 -4.54
N THR A 42 -4.92 -4.38 -5.50
CA THR A 42 -4.69 -4.10 -6.91
C THR A 42 -5.04 -2.66 -7.31
N ASN A 43 -5.71 -1.92 -6.44
CA ASN A 43 -6.04 -0.52 -6.70
C ASN A 43 -4.91 0.43 -6.31
N ILE A 44 -3.95 -0.02 -5.51
CA ILE A 44 -2.96 0.85 -4.89
C ILE A 44 -1.65 0.75 -5.65
N VAL A 45 -1.15 1.89 -6.17
CA VAL A 45 0.12 1.93 -6.85
C VAL A 45 1.24 2.28 -5.88
N LEU A 46 1.12 3.41 -5.21
CA LEU A 46 2.14 3.86 -4.28
C LEU A 46 1.58 4.90 -3.31
N PHE A 47 2.35 5.12 -2.25
CA PHE A 47 2.13 6.22 -1.32
C PHE A 47 3.35 7.13 -1.43
N ARG A 48 3.12 8.44 -1.40
CA ARG A 48 4.22 9.39 -1.41
C ARG A 48 3.98 10.51 -0.40
N PHE A 49 5.07 11.00 0.16
CA PHE A 49 5.02 12.03 1.17
C PHE A 49 5.17 13.40 0.51
N ILE A 50 4.23 14.29 0.80
CA ILE A 50 4.21 15.65 0.22
C ILE A 50 4.43 16.64 1.35
N SER A 51 5.46 17.45 1.22
CA SER A 51 5.78 18.47 2.23
C SER A 51 5.93 19.85 1.61
N SER A 52 5.41 20.05 0.43
CA SER A 52 5.65 21.26 -0.35
C SER A 52 4.94 22.50 0.15
N GLN A 53 4.00 22.37 1.07
CA GLN A 53 3.23 23.51 1.57
C GLN A 53 3.26 23.54 3.08
N PRO A 54 4.26 24.20 3.66
CA PRO A 54 4.42 24.19 5.12
C PRO A 54 3.20 24.72 5.88
N SER A 55 2.48 25.69 5.30
CA SER A 55 1.33 26.27 5.96
C SER A 55 0.17 25.28 6.08
N LYS A 56 0.16 24.25 5.26
CA LYS A 56 -0.91 23.26 5.26
C LYS A 56 -0.46 21.94 5.89
N GLY A 57 0.78 21.88 6.34
CA GLY A 57 1.33 20.66 6.90
C GLY A 57 1.69 19.65 5.85
N ALA A 58 2.44 18.64 6.28
CA ALA A 58 2.87 17.56 5.41
C ALA A 58 1.90 16.39 5.53
N CYS A 59 1.71 15.66 4.46
CA CYS A 59 0.86 14.48 4.49
C CYS A 59 1.28 13.50 3.40
N TRP A 60 0.80 12.27 3.55
CA TRP A 60 1.02 11.24 2.55
C TRP A 60 -0.14 11.27 1.55
N GLU A 61 0.18 10.97 0.31
CA GLU A 61 -0.80 10.81 -0.77
C GLU A 61 -0.76 9.39 -1.28
N LEU A 62 -1.92 8.92 -1.71
CA LEU A 62 -2.07 7.59 -2.25
C LEU A 62 -2.41 7.71 -3.73
N LEU A 63 -1.57 7.13 -4.59
CA LEU A 63 -1.83 7.07 -6.03
C LEU A 63 -2.52 5.76 -6.34
N LEU A 64 -3.66 5.86 -7.01
CA LEU A 64 -4.48 4.71 -7.32
C LEU A 64 -4.27 4.23 -8.74
N ALA A 65 -4.63 2.99 -9.00
CA ALA A 65 -4.44 2.39 -10.31
C ALA A 65 -5.20 3.12 -11.42
N ASN A 66 -6.29 3.80 -11.08
CA ASN A 66 -7.03 4.59 -12.05
C ASN A 66 -6.47 6.00 -12.20
N ASN A 67 -5.27 6.24 -11.63
CA ASN A 67 -4.55 7.50 -11.72
C ASN A 67 -5.13 8.62 -10.86
N SER A 68 -6.07 8.33 -9.97
CA SER A 68 -6.57 9.32 -9.04
C SER A 68 -5.71 9.34 -7.78
N ILE A 69 -5.83 10.42 -7.02
CA ILE A 69 -5.02 10.64 -5.82
C ILE A 69 -5.92 10.87 -4.62
N PHE A 70 -5.60 10.23 -3.52
CA PHE A 70 -6.30 10.38 -2.26
C PHE A 70 -5.31 10.85 -1.19
N LYS A 71 -5.54 12.02 -0.61
CA LYS A 71 -4.67 12.55 0.43
C LYS A 71 -5.06 11.98 1.78
N LEU A 72 -4.06 11.49 2.50
CA LEU A 72 -4.29 10.91 3.82
C LEU A 72 -4.31 11.97 4.90
N SER A 73 -4.66 11.56 6.11
CA SER A 73 -4.66 12.44 7.27
C SER A 73 -3.24 12.85 7.65
N HIS A 74 -3.10 14.04 8.24
CA HIS A 74 -1.81 14.51 8.75
C HIS A 74 -1.23 13.58 9.80
N THR A 75 -2.07 12.81 10.48
CA THR A 75 -1.62 11.92 11.53
C THR A 75 -1.08 10.60 11.01
N ASP A 76 -1.25 10.33 9.71
CA ASP A 76 -0.71 9.11 9.13
C ASP A 76 0.79 9.27 8.91
N THR A 77 1.53 8.25 9.32
CA THR A 77 2.97 8.18 9.14
C THR A 77 3.29 6.96 8.30
N ALA A 78 4.53 6.90 7.79
CA ALA A 78 4.96 5.74 7.02
C ALA A 78 4.78 4.47 7.84
N GLU A 79 5.10 4.52 9.12
CA GLU A 79 4.98 3.36 9.98
C GLU A 79 3.52 2.90 10.10
N LYS A 80 2.60 3.83 10.30
CA LYS A 80 1.18 3.50 10.40
C LYS A 80 0.66 2.92 9.09
N ILE A 81 1.08 3.51 7.97
CA ILE A 81 0.67 3.02 6.65
C ILE A 81 1.17 1.59 6.45
N MET A 82 2.46 1.36 6.72
CA MET A 82 3.04 0.04 6.51
C MET A 82 2.39 -1.03 7.39
N LYS A 83 1.92 -0.65 8.58
CA LYS A 83 1.25 -1.62 9.45
C LYS A 83 -0.06 -2.12 8.88
N LYS A 84 -0.69 -1.33 8.01
CA LYS A 84 -1.95 -1.70 7.38
C LYS A 84 -1.75 -2.57 6.15
N LEU A 85 -0.53 -2.67 5.65
CA LEU A 85 -0.25 -3.30 4.36
C LEU A 85 0.48 -4.62 4.52
N PRO A 86 0.25 -5.57 3.61
CA PRO A 86 1.02 -6.82 3.63
C PRO A 86 2.45 -6.57 3.19
N ARG A 87 3.39 -6.94 4.04
CA ARG A 87 4.80 -6.65 3.80
C ARG A 87 5.36 -7.37 2.58
N ALA A 88 4.73 -8.46 2.19
CA ALA A 88 5.18 -9.18 1.00
C ALA A 88 4.93 -8.41 -0.28
N ASN A 89 4.00 -7.44 -0.25
CA ASN A 89 3.57 -6.73 -1.44
C ASN A 89 4.00 -5.27 -1.48
N PHE A 90 4.29 -4.67 -0.33
CA PHE A 90 4.60 -3.25 -0.26
C PHE A 90 5.96 -3.03 0.35
N PHE A 91 6.69 -2.10 -0.20
CA PHE A 91 8.06 -1.84 0.25
C PHE A 91 8.31 -0.34 0.29
N GLN A 92 8.90 0.13 1.39
CA GLN A 92 9.27 1.53 1.52
C GLN A 92 10.66 1.73 0.92
N ILE A 93 10.71 2.31 -0.27
CA ILE A 93 11.98 2.47 -0.99
C ILE A 93 12.76 3.67 -0.52
N SER A 94 12.11 4.61 0.15
CA SER A 94 12.78 5.80 0.69
C SER A 94 11.90 6.40 1.77
N GLN A 95 12.35 7.50 2.36
CA GLN A 95 11.56 8.17 3.38
C GLN A 95 10.24 8.72 2.83
N SER A 96 10.16 8.90 1.52
CA SER A 96 9.02 9.57 0.90
C SER A 96 8.15 8.66 0.04
N TYR A 97 8.51 7.39 -0.14
CA TYR A 97 7.78 6.51 -1.05
C TYR A 97 7.61 5.10 -0.51
N ILE A 98 6.38 4.63 -0.57
CA ILE A 98 6.04 3.22 -0.31
C ILE A 98 5.40 2.70 -1.60
N ILE A 99 5.94 1.61 -2.15
CA ILE A 99 5.54 1.11 -3.46
C ILE A 99 4.87 -0.24 -3.34
N ASN A 100 3.80 -0.43 -4.10
CA ASN A 100 3.23 -1.75 -4.30
C ASN A 100 4.11 -2.49 -5.29
N LEU A 101 4.74 -3.57 -4.85
CA LEU A 101 5.69 -4.29 -5.69
C LEU A 101 5.05 -4.90 -6.93
N SER A 102 3.73 -5.08 -6.93
CA SER A 102 3.02 -5.55 -8.11
C SER A 102 3.13 -4.58 -9.29
N PHE A 103 3.41 -3.30 -8.99
CA PHE A 103 3.57 -2.29 -10.04
C PHE A 103 5.02 -1.98 -10.35
N MET A 104 5.96 -2.66 -9.71
CA MET A 104 7.38 -2.42 -9.96
C MET A 104 7.80 -3.09 -11.27
N GLY A 105 8.48 -2.32 -12.13
CA GLY A 105 8.97 -2.86 -13.39
C GLY A 105 10.43 -3.29 -13.28
N GLU A 106 11.29 -2.36 -12.88
CA GLU A 106 12.71 -2.71 -12.74
C GLU A 106 13.42 -1.73 -11.85
N ILE A 107 14.55 -2.17 -11.30
CA ILE A 107 15.43 -1.31 -10.51
C ILE A 107 16.82 -1.43 -11.12
N THR A 108 17.44 -0.29 -11.38
CA THR A 108 18.77 -0.23 -11.96
C THR A 108 19.79 0.00 -10.87
N TYR A 109 20.73 -0.91 -10.70
CA TYR A 109 21.71 -0.82 -9.62
C TYR A 109 22.60 0.41 -9.75
N LYS A 110 22.99 0.73 -10.96
CA LYS A 110 23.96 1.78 -11.19
C LYS A 110 23.44 3.16 -10.75
N THR A 111 22.19 3.43 -11.07
CA THR A 111 21.60 4.74 -10.79
C THR A 111 20.65 4.72 -9.61
N HIS A 112 20.35 3.54 -9.07
CA HIS A 112 19.32 3.35 -8.05
C HIS A 112 17.94 3.80 -8.53
N GLY A 113 17.75 3.82 -9.84
CA GLY A 113 16.46 4.22 -10.41
C GLY A 113 15.46 3.11 -10.32
N CYS A 114 14.23 3.47 -9.98
CA CYS A 114 13.12 2.54 -9.94
C CYS A 114 12.13 2.93 -11.03
N LYS A 115 11.75 1.97 -11.84
CA LYS A 115 10.80 2.19 -12.92
C LYS A 115 9.58 1.32 -12.68
N LEU A 116 8.43 1.95 -12.66
CA LEU A 116 7.18 1.22 -12.46
C LEU A 116 6.69 0.67 -13.79
N ALA A 117 5.84 -0.35 -13.69
CA ALA A 117 5.21 -0.93 -14.86
C ALA A 117 4.27 0.09 -15.50
N LYS A 118 4.05 -0.03 -16.81
CA LYS A 118 3.13 0.84 -17.52
C LYS A 118 1.73 0.70 -16.94
N PRO A 119 0.96 1.77 -16.89
CA PRO A 119 1.20 3.10 -17.45
C PRO A 119 1.91 4.07 -16.50
N PHE A 120 2.50 3.59 -15.43
CA PHE A 120 3.12 4.44 -14.42
C PHE A 120 4.62 4.60 -14.60
N ASP A 121 5.16 4.15 -15.72
CA ASP A 121 6.59 4.19 -15.98
C ASP A 121 7.13 5.60 -16.18
N HIS A 122 6.26 6.60 -16.28
CA HIS A 122 6.70 8.00 -16.34
C HIS A 122 7.07 8.57 -14.97
N ILE A 123 6.71 7.87 -13.90
CA ILE A 123 7.03 8.33 -12.54
C ILE A 123 8.47 7.95 -12.23
N LYS A 124 9.29 8.95 -11.94
CA LYS A 124 10.70 8.72 -11.69
C LYS A 124 10.94 8.58 -10.18
N LEU A 125 11.48 7.45 -9.81
CA LEU A 125 11.73 7.12 -8.41
C LEU A 125 13.17 6.67 -8.25
N THR A 126 13.67 6.80 -7.02
CA THR A 126 14.97 6.24 -6.67
C THR A 126 14.83 5.48 -5.37
N ILE A 127 15.67 4.47 -5.21
CA ILE A 127 15.71 3.70 -3.97
C ILE A 127 17.04 3.99 -3.28
N SER A 128 17.01 4.16 -1.96
CA SER A 128 18.24 4.38 -1.21
C SER A 128 19.07 3.09 -1.24
N ARG A 129 20.37 3.27 -1.05
CA ARG A 129 21.27 2.13 -1.05
C ARG A 129 20.89 1.11 0.02
N GLU A 130 20.55 1.60 1.19
CA GLU A 130 20.17 0.72 2.30
C GLU A 130 18.92 -0.08 1.98
N GLN A 131 17.92 0.59 1.40
CA GLN A 131 16.68 -0.09 1.06
C GLN A 131 16.87 -1.06 -0.10
N LEU A 132 17.76 -0.72 -1.05
CA LEU A 132 18.06 -1.63 -2.14
C LEU A 132 18.68 -2.92 -1.61
N LEU A 133 19.59 -2.82 -0.65
CA LEU A 133 20.19 -4.00 -0.07
C LEU A 133 19.14 -4.86 0.65
N ARG A 134 18.22 -4.22 1.36
CA ARG A 134 17.16 -4.94 2.04
C ARG A 134 16.24 -5.65 1.04
N MET A 135 15.93 -4.97 -0.06
CA MET A 135 15.06 -5.54 -1.07
C MET A 135 15.72 -6.76 -1.72
N LYS A 136 17.00 -6.63 -2.06
CA LYS A 136 17.74 -7.76 -2.64
C LYS A 136 17.74 -8.95 -1.68
N ALA A 137 17.95 -8.69 -0.41
CA ALA A 137 17.97 -9.75 0.59
C ALA A 137 16.63 -10.45 0.69
N SER A 138 15.53 -9.71 0.56
CA SER A 138 14.19 -10.28 0.70
C SER A 138 13.83 -11.22 -0.45
N PHE A 139 14.47 -11.06 -1.60
CA PHE A 139 14.20 -11.92 -2.76
C PHE A 139 15.21 -13.07 -2.91
N LYS A 140 16.19 -13.09 -2.04
CA LYS A 140 17.21 -14.13 -2.09
C LYS A 140 16.70 -15.35 -1.36
N LYS A 141 16.74 -16.49 -2.01
CA LYS A 141 16.28 -17.74 -1.43
C LYS A 141 17.41 -18.71 -1.26
#